data_17844f99c744bd265d731aae85918a3a
#
_entry.id   17844f99c744bd265d731aae85918a3a
#
_cell.length_a   1.000
_cell.length_b   1.000
_cell.length_c   1.000
_cell.angle_alpha   90.00
_cell.angle_beta   90.00
_cell.angle_gamma   90.00
#
_symmetry.space_group_name_H-M   'P 1'
#
loop_
_entity.id
_entity.type
_entity.pdbx_description
1 polymer ?
#
loop_
_entity_poly.entity_id
_entity_poly.type
_entity_poly.pdbx_seq_one_letter_code
_entity_poly.pdbx_strand_id
1 'polypeptide(L)'
;RIAVVSASVGNSLYMDTIYGEKFYDFIGKELPEFVKAYFPISDRPEDTYIAGASMGGYGALIHAMTDTEQYRAVGAFSPATVWSKEMEEKVGHQYPDAMDLYQTIKDDLDAGKKLPDIFFCVGNNDFLIESVDQFEEYLNSLKIEHRFDRVDGYEHEWRFWELELPKFLDWLPRTDSYAKMGKHKM
;
A
#
# COMPACT_ATOMS: atom_id res chain seq x y z
N ARG A 1 -14.62 -0.23 -14.71
CA ARG A 1 -14.96 0.83 -13.73
C ARG A 1 -14.35 0.44 -12.40
N ILE A 2 -13.82 1.41 -11.65
CA ILE A 2 -13.28 1.21 -10.30
C ILE A 2 -13.99 2.19 -9.38
N ALA A 3 -14.42 1.73 -8.21
CA ALA A 3 -14.80 2.60 -7.11
C ALA A 3 -13.55 2.92 -6.30
N VAL A 4 -13.35 4.19 -5.97
CA VAL A 4 -12.24 4.64 -5.13
C VAL A 4 -12.82 5.19 -3.84
N VAL A 5 -12.29 4.71 -2.73
CA VAL A 5 -12.67 5.16 -1.38
C VAL A 5 -11.41 5.63 -0.70
N SER A 6 -11.45 6.83 -0.16
CA SER A 6 -10.35 7.38 0.65
C SER A 6 -10.88 7.89 1.97
N ALA A 7 -10.07 7.73 3.02
CA ALA A 7 -10.39 8.22 4.35
C ALA A 7 -9.24 9.07 4.88
N SER A 8 -9.57 10.02 5.77
CA SER A 8 -8.56 10.76 6.50
C SER A 8 -8.29 10.10 7.83
N VAL A 9 -7.02 9.80 8.07
CA VAL A 9 -6.54 9.19 9.32
C VAL A 9 -5.60 10.14 10.09
N GLY A 10 -5.58 11.40 9.71
CA GLY A 10 -4.65 12.37 10.29
C GLY A 10 -3.19 11.93 10.10
N ASN A 11 -2.37 12.13 11.12
CA ASN A 11 -0.95 11.73 11.12
C ASN A 11 -0.72 10.43 11.92
N SER A 12 -1.59 9.42 11.71
CA SER A 12 -1.61 8.19 12.50
C SER A 12 -0.76 7.05 11.95
N LEU A 13 -0.12 7.24 10.77
CA LEU A 13 0.56 6.18 10.02
C LEU A 13 -0.32 4.96 9.74
N TYR A 14 -1.63 5.15 9.74
CA TYR A 14 -2.62 4.09 9.57
C TYR A 14 -2.59 3.02 10.66
N MET A 15 -2.03 3.38 11.84
CA MET A 15 -1.88 2.50 12.99
C MET A 15 -2.81 2.90 14.13
N ASP A 16 -3.08 1.97 15.02
CA ASP A 16 -3.76 2.26 16.27
C ASP A 16 -2.84 3.00 17.23
N THR A 17 -3.37 3.98 17.96
CA THR A 17 -2.58 4.82 18.85
C THR A 17 -2.81 4.47 20.32
N ILE A 18 -1.85 4.78 21.18
CA ILE A 18 -2.02 4.65 22.64
C ILE A 18 -3.11 5.55 23.20
N TYR A 19 -3.54 6.54 22.43
CA TYR A 19 -4.60 7.50 22.84
C TYR A 19 -6.01 6.98 22.58
N GLY A 20 -6.13 5.75 22.02
CA GLY A 20 -7.40 5.06 21.81
C GLY A 20 -7.99 5.22 20.42
N GLU A 21 -7.35 5.93 19.52
CA GLU A 21 -7.75 6.00 18.12
C GLU A 21 -7.40 4.69 17.42
N LYS A 22 -8.39 4.13 16.71
CA LYS A 22 -8.32 2.82 16.08
C LYS A 22 -8.24 2.92 14.54
N PHE A 23 -7.23 3.63 14.04
CA PHE A 23 -7.11 3.87 12.60
C PHE A 23 -6.73 2.62 11.82
N TYR A 24 -5.99 1.69 12.41
CA TYR A 24 -5.70 0.41 11.79
C TYR A 24 -6.98 -0.41 11.59
N ASP A 25 -7.76 -0.60 12.67
CA ASP A 25 -9.05 -1.29 12.59
C ASP A 25 -10.02 -0.59 11.64
N PHE A 26 -10.04 0.75 11.66
CA PHE A 26 -10.90 1.54 10.80
C PHE A 26 -10.62 1.29 9.32
N ILE A 27 -9.37 1.39 8.87
CA ILE A 27 -8.99 1.22 7.46
C ILE A 27 -9.06 -0.24 7.03
N GLY A 28 -8.59 -1.17 7.88
CA GLY A 28 -8.52 -2.58 7.53
C GLY A 28 -9.85 -3.31 7.56
N LYS A 29 -10.79 -2.83 8.39
CA LYS A 29 -12.03 -3.56 8.67
C LYS A 29 -13.30 -2.70 8.53
N GLU A 30 -13.43 -1.65 9.34
CA GLU A 30 -14.70 -0.91 9.43
C GLU A 30 -15.06 -0.22 8.11
N LEU A 31 -14.10 0.45 7.47
CA LEU A 31 -14.32 1.14 6.20
C LEU A 31 -14.67 0.18 5.06
N PRO A 32 -13.95 -0.94 4.84
CA PRO A 32 -14.36 -1.95 3.86
C PRO A 32 -15.74 -2.54 4.13
N GLU A 33 -16.07 -2.87 5.37
CA GLU A 33 -17.39 -3.39 5.74
C GLU A 33 -18.49 -2.36 5.45
N PHE A 34 -18.28 -1.11 5.84
CA PHE A 34 -19.21 -0.02 5.56
C PHE A 34 -19.46 0.16 4.06
N VAL A 35 -18.38 0.24 3.28
CA VAL A 35 -18.47 0.49 1.84
C VAL A 35 -19.19 -0.66 1.13
N LYS A 36 -18.86 -1.91 1.46
CA LYS A 36 -19.53 -3.09 0.92
C LYS A 36 -21.03 -3.16 1.28
N ALA A 37 -21.40 -2.69 2.46
CA ALA A 37 -22.79 -2.70 2.90
C ALA A 37 -23.66 -1.62 2.22
N TYR A 38 -23.09 -0.48 1.85
CA TYR A 38 -23.85 0.68 1.37
C TYR A 38 -23.73 0.95 -0.13
N PHE A 39 -22.74 0.38 -0.82
CA PHE A 39 -22.50 0.65 -2.23
C PHE A 39 -22.54 -0.64 -3.07
N PRO A 40 -23.06 -0.60 -4.29
CA PRO A 40 -23.14 -1.76 -5.19
C PRO A 40 -21.77 -2.04 -5.83
N ILE A 41 -20.80 -2.46 -5.03
CA ILE A 41 -19.46 -2.84 -5.43
C ILE A 41 -19.22 -4.32 -5.19
N SER A 42 -18.16 -4.87 -5.78
CA SER A 42 -17.73 -6.24 -5.51
C SER A 42 -17.25 -6.37 -4.05
N ASP A 43 -17.60 -7.47 -3.42
CA ASP A 43 -17.14 -7.88 -2.09
C ASP A 43 -16.01 -8.91 -2.14
N ARG A 44 -15.59 -9.29 -3.35
CA ARG A 44 -14.59 -10.32 -3.57
C ARG A 44 -13.17 -9.77 -3.36
N PRO A 45 -12.31 -10.52 -2.67
CA PRO A 45 -10.89 -10.14 -2.53
C PRO A 45 -10.19 -9.91 -3.87
N GLU A 46 -10.51 -10.71 -4.90
CA GLU A 46 -9.91 -10.59 -6.24
C GLU A 46 -10.18 -9.25 -6.92
N ASP A 47 -11.19 -8.52 -6.47
CA ASP A 47 -11.57 -7.19 -6.98
C ASP A 47 -11.21 -6.06 -6.01
N THR A 48 -10.52 -6.37 -4.91
CA THR A 48 -10.18 -5.42 -3.85
C THR A 48 -8.69 -5.08 -3.91
N TYR A 49 -8.41 -3.79 -3.95
CA TYR A 49 -7.05 -3.25 -4.06
C TYR A 49 -6.85 -2.18 -2.99
N ILE A 50 -5.62 -2.02 -2.52
CA ILE A 50 -5.26 -0.94 -1.62
C ILE A 50 -4.07 -0.17 -2.19
N ALA A 51 -4.07 1.15 -2.06
CA ALA A 51 -2.95 1.96 -2.54
C ALA A 51 -2.80 3.24 -1.73
N GLY A 52 -1.58 3.77 -1.70
CA GLY A 52 -1.30 5.02 -1.02
C GLY A 52 0.06 5.59 -1.36
N ALA A 53 0.25 6.88 -1.03
CA ALA A 53 1.50 7.58 -1.23
C ALA A 53 2.15 7.93 0.10
N SER A 54 3.48 7.89 0.18
CA SER A 54 4.27 8.27 1.35
C SER A 54 3.84 7.47 2.60
N MET A 55 3.33 8.16 3.62
CA MET A 55 2.69 7.54 4.79
C MET A 55 1.56 6.57 4.39
N GLY A 56 0.76 6.94 3.37
CA GLY A 56 -0.29 6.06 2.83
C GLY A 56 0.28 4.84 2.11
N GLY A 57 1.47 4.94 1.53
CA GLY A 57 2.19 3.81 0.95
C GLY A 57 2.62 2.78 2.00
N TYR A 58 3.11 3.25 3.16
CA TYR A 58 3.36 2.39 4.31
C TYR A 58 2.07 1.71 4.79
N GLY A 59 1.00 2.50 5.02
CA GLY A 59 -0.29 1.96 5.45
C GLY A 59 -0.84 0.93 4.47
N ALA A 60 -0.76 1.19 3.16
CA ALA A 60 -1.20 0.24 2.14
C ALA A 60 -0.42 -1.08 2.21
N LEU A 61 0.92 -1.02 2.33
CA LEU A 61 1.75 -2.21 2.46
C LEU A 61 1.44 -2.99 3.73
N ILE A 62 1.36 -2.33 4.89
CA ILE A 62 1.05 -3.00 6.17
C ILE A 62 -0.30 -3.71 6.11
N HIS A 63 -1.37 -3.03 5.67
CA HIS A 63 -2.69 -3.66 5.57
C HIS A 63 -2.70 -4.83 4.58
N ALA A 64 -2.04 -4.68 3.43
CA ALA A 64 -2.00 -5.73 2.43
C ALA A 64 -1.22 -6.97 2.89
N MET A 65 -0.15 -6.78 3.69
CA MET A 65 0.68 -7.88 4.18
C MET A 65 0.11 -8.51 5.45
N THR A 66 -0.64 -7.80 6.28
CA THR A 66 -1.27 -8.39 7.48
C THR A 66 -2.58 -9.10 7.17
N ASP A 67 -3.31 -8.67 6.14
CA ASP A 67 -4.54 -9.33 5.67
C ASP A 67 -4.44 -9.71 4.19
N THR A 68 -3.59 -10.69 3.92
CA THR A 68 -3.30 -11.16 2.56
C THR A 68 -4.50 -11.78 1.84
N GLU A 69 -5.56 -12.12 2.57
CA GLU A 69 -6.80 -12.66 2.00
C GLU A 69 -7.78 -11.57 1.57
N GLN A 70 -7.60 -10.32 2.04
CA GLN A 70 -8.51 -9.22 1.72
C GLN A 70 -8.17 -8.51 0.41
N TYR A 71 -6.88 -8.44 0.06
CA TYR A 71 -6.42 -7.62 -1.06
C TYR A 71 -5.77 -8.46 -2.16
N ARG A 72 -6.19 -8.23 -3.41
CA ARG A 72 -5.59 -8.85 -4.59
C ARG A 72 -4.27 -8.21 -4.97
N ALA A 73 -4.14 -6.91 -4.79
CA ALA A 73 -2.92 -6.17 -5.09
C ALA A 73 -2.78 -4.91 -4.22
N VAL A 74 -1.53 -4.49 -4.03
CA VAL A 74 -1.15 -3.26 -3.33
C VAL A 74 -0.34 -2.34 -4.24
N GLY A 75 -0.60 -1.02 -4.15
CA GLY A 75 0.17 0.04 -4.79
C GLY A 75 0.77 0.99 -3.78
N ALA A 76 2.10 1.15 -3.77
CA ALA A 76 2.80 2.02 -2.83
C ALA A 76 3.68 3.04 -3.56
N PHE A 77 3.32 4.32 -3.46
CA PHE A 77 3.99 5.41 -4.16
C PHE A 77 4.91 6.14 -3.18
N SER A 78 6.23 6.10 -3.42
CA SER A 78 7.25 6.64 -2.50
C SER A 78 6.97 6.21 -1.04
N PRO A 79 6.81 4.92 -0.75
CA PRO A 79 6.40 4.48 0.58
C PRO A 79 7.49 4.69 1.62
N ALA A 80 7.09 5.00 2.85
CA ALA A 80 7.94 4.74 4.00
C ALA A 80 7.93 3.22 4.23
N THR A 81 9.09 2.56 4.11
CA THR A 81 9.16 1.08 4.22
C THR A 81 9.75 0.62 5.55
N VAL A 82 10.39 1.52 6.29
CA VAL A 82 10.98 1.25 7.60
C VAL A 82 10.27 2.07 8.66
N TRP A 83 9.74 1.39 9.67
CA TRP A 83 9.30 2.03 10.89
C TRP A 83 10.48 2.23 11.83
N SER A 84 10.74 3.44 12.27
CA SER A 84 11.80 3.72 13.22
C SER A 84 11.29 4.54 14.41
N LYS A 85 11.96 4.43 15.55
CA LYS A 85 11.67 5.28 16.72
C LYS A 85 11.80 6.77 16.39
N GLU A 86 12.74 7.13 15.51
CA GLU A 86 12.89 8.51 15.05
C GLU A 86 11.66 9.00 14.27
N MET A 87 11.04 8.13 13.50
CA MET A 87 9.81 8.41 12.78
C MET A 87 8.63 8.57 13.75
N GLU A 88 8.54 7.70 14.76
CA GLU A 88 7.55 7.80 15.84
C GLU A 88 7.68 9.13 16.61
N GLU A 89 8.90 9.52 16.96
CA GLU A 89 9.17 10.80 17.62
C GLU A 89 8.79 12.00 16.76
N LYS A 90 9.06 11.96 15.44
CA LYS A 90 8.73 13.04 14.50
C LYS A 90 7.23 13.27 14.34
N VAL A 91 6.43 12.21 14.38
CA VAL A 91 4.97 12.33 14.22
C VAL A 91 4.26 12.55 15.55
N GLY A 92 4.98 12.53 16.69
CA GLY A 92 4.43 12.82 18.01
C GLY A 92 3.39 11.82 18.51
N HIS A 93 3.35 10.63 17.94
CA HIS A 93 2.45 9.55 18.32
C HIS A 93 3.23 8.35 18.77
N GLN A 94 2.69 7.64 19.76
CA GLN A 94 3.19 6.34 20.18
C GLN A 94 2.27 5.24 19.65
N TYR A 95 2.85 4.24 19.01
CA TYR A 95 2.14 3.12 18.41
C TYR A 95 2.51 1.83 19.14
N PRO A 96 1.59 1.27 19.95
CA PRO A 96 1.91 0.10 20.79
C PRO A 96 2.24 -1.13 19.94
N ASP A 97 1.65 -1.20 18.74
CA ASP A 97 1.73 -2.35 17.84
C ASP A 97 2.37 -1.95 16.50
N ALA A 98 3.44 -1.13 16.54
CA ALA A 98 4.17 -0.77 15.33
C ALA A 98 4.60 -2.03 14.58
N MET A 99 4.13 -2.17 13.35
CA MET A 99 4.35 -3.37 12.56
C MET A 99 5.62 -3.26 11.75
N ASP A 100 6.50 -4.24 11.91
CA ASP A 100 7.65 -4.40 11.05
C ASP A 100 7.22 -5.08 9.74
N LEU A 101 7.19 -4.30 8.66
CA LEU A 101 6.79 -4.77 7.34
C LEU A 101 7.61 -5.97 6.86
N TYR A 102 8.92 -5.96 7.14
CA TYR A 102 9.83 -7.03 6.72
C TYR A 102 9.54 -8.33 7.49
N GLN A 103 9.34 -8.22 8.80
CA GLN A 103 9.01 -9.38 9.62
C GLN A 103 7.62 -9.92 9.27
N THR A 104 6.63 -9.05 9.01
CA THR A 104 5.27 -9.45 8.60
C THR A 104 5.31 -10.27 7.31
N ILE A 105 6.01 -9.79 6.29
CA ILE A 105 6.18 -10.52 5.01
C ILE A 105 6.83 -11.88 5.24
N LYS A 106 7.87 -11.94 6.07
CA LYS A 106 8.57 -13.18 6.37
C LYS A 106 7.67 -14.20 7.07
N ASP A 107 6.93 -13.76 8.08
CA ASP A 107 6.03 -14.61 8.85
C ASP A 107 4.91 -15.18 7.97
N ASP A 108 4.38 -14.40 7.04
CA ASP A 108 3.36 -14.84 6.10
C ASP A 108 3.89 -15.88 5.10
N LEU A 109 5.11 -15.69 4.60
CA LEU A 109 5.76 -16.69 3.75
C LEU A 109 6.05 -17.99 4.51
N ASP A 110 6.55 -17.89 5.73
CA ASP A 110 6.84 -19.06 6.59
C ASP A 110 5.53 -19.82 6.91
N ALA A 111 4.40 -19.11 7.01
CA ALA A 111 3.06 -19.67 7.16
C ALA A 111 2.46 -20.22 5.85
N GLY A 112 3.14 -20.08 4.73
CA GLY A 112 2.68 -20.53 3.41
C GLY A 112 1.53 -19.72 2.82
N LYS A 113 1.32 -18.50 3.30
CA LYS A 113 0.30 -17.59 2.75
C LYS A 113 0.72 -17.07 1.39
N LYS A 114 -0.28 -16.79 0.55
CA LYS A 114 -0.07 -16.11 -0.72
C LYS A 114 -0.13 -14.61 -0.51
N LEU A 115 0.95 -13.91 -0.83
CA LEU A 115 0.98 -12.46 -0.80
C LEU A 115 0.14 -11.85 -1.94
N PRO A 116 -0.43 -10.64 -1.74
CA PRO A 116 -1.00 -9.86 -2.84
C PRO A 116 0.05 -9.48 -3.86
N ASP A 117 -0.37 -9.14 -5.10
CA ASP A 117 0.53 -8.61 -6.10
C ASP A 117 1.04 -7.23 -5.64
N ILE A 118 2.34 -6.98 -5.75
CA ILE A 118 2.99 -5.79 -5.21
C ILE A 118 3.44 -4.86 -6.34
N PHE A 119 2.98 -3.61 -6.32
CA PHE A 119 3.49 -2.51 -7.11
C PHE A 119 4.03 -1.43 -6.19
N PHE A 120 5.24 -0.95 -6.42
CA PHE A 120 5.73 0.24 -5.76
C PHE A 120 6.65 1.06 -6.66
N CYS A 121 6.83 2.33 -6.33
CA CYS A 121 7.63 3.24 -7.13
C CYS A 121 8.30 4.32 -6.28
N VAL A 122 9.39 4.89 -6.79
CA VAL A 122 10.10 5.98 -6.15
C VAL A 122 10.80 6.87 -7.18
N GLY A 123 10.87 8.18 -6.92
CA GLY A 123 11.71 9.11 -7.67
C GLY A 123 13.17 9.02 -7.26
N ASN A 124 14.11 9.16 -8.21
CA ASN A 124 15.54 9.07 -7.90
C ASN A 124 16.05 10.16 -6.95
N ASN A 125 15.33 11.28 -6.83
CA ASN A 125 15.67 12.38 -5.93
C ASN A 125 14.80 12.39 -4.66
N ASP A 126 14.00 11.33 -4.44
CA ASP A 126 13.15 11.19 -3.25
C ASP A 126 14.02 10.89 -2.01
N PHE A 127 13.72 11.54 -0.89
CA PHE A 127 14.44 11.31 0.36
C PHE A 127 14.22 9.91 0.96
N LEU A 128 13.19 9.18 0.51
CA LEU A 128 12.92 7.80 0.92
C LEU A 128 13.60 6.77 0.03
N ILE A 129 14.38 7.18 -0.98
CA ILE A 129 14.93 6.28 -1.99
C ILE A 129 15.74 5.13 -1.39
N GLU A 130 16.59 5.41 -0.39
CA GLU A 130 17.42 4.38 0.23
C GLU A 130 16.60 3.30 0.93
N SER A 131 15.52 3.69 1.62
CA SER A 131 14.63 2.74 2.29
C SER A 131 13.79 1.94 1.30
N VAL A 132 13.41 2.54 0.18
CA VAL A 132 12.66 1.85 -0.89
C VAL A 132 13.55 0.88 -1.64
N ASP A 133 14.81 1.25 -1.93
CA ASP A 133 15.79 0.36 -2.54
C ASP A 133 16.07 -0.85 -1.63
N GLN A 134 16.21 -0.64 -0.30
CA GLN A 134 16.36 -1.74 0.66
C GLN A 134 15.13 -2.69 0.66
N PHE A 135 13.95 -2.13 0.50
CA PHE A 135 12.73 -2.94 0.41
C PHE A 135 12.70 -3.78 -0.87
N GLU A 136 13.09 -3.21 -2.02
CA GLU A 136 13.25 -3.96 -3.26
C GLU A 136 14.27 -5.10 -3.13
N GLU A 137 15.44 -4.81 -2.58
CA GLU A 137 16.47 -5.83 -2.33
C GLU A 137 15.96 -6.95 -1.42
N TYR A 138 15.17 -6.61 -0.40
CA TYR A 138 14.56 -7.60 0.48
C TYR A 138 13.57 -8.50 -0.26
N LEU A 139 12.64 -7.94 -1.05
CA LEU A 139 11.70 -8.72 -1.85
C LEU A 139 12.43 -9.64 -2.84
N ASN A 140 13.48 -9.13 -3.49
CA ASN A 140 14.31 -9.91 -4.40
C ASN A 140 15.03 -11.06 -3.68
N SER A 141 15.53 -10.85 -2.46
CA SER A 141 16.19 -11.88 -1.66
C SER A 141 15.26 -13.05 -1.32
N LEU A 142 13.96 -12.75 -1.15
CA LEU A 142 12.92 -13.74 -0.89
C LEU A 142 12.27 -14.28 -2.18
N LYS A 143 12.70 -13.82 -3.35
CA LYS A 143 12.15 -14.18 -4.67
C LYS A 143 10.65 -13.88 -4.82
N ILE A 144 10.20 -12.78 -4.19
CA ILE A 144 8.84 -12.31 -4.30
C ILE A 144 8.68 -11.53 -5.60
N GLU A 145 7.76 -11.95 -6.46
CA GLU A 145 7.43 -11.22 -7.68
C GLU A 145 6.77 -9.89 -7.34
N HIS A 146 7.27 -8.82 -7.92
CA HIS A 146 6.75 -7.46 -7.73
C HIS A 146 7.03 -6.59 -8.94
N ARG A 147 6.36 -5.46 -9.04
CA ARG A 147 6.69 -4.40 -9.98
C ARG A 147 7.26 -3.20 -9.24
N PHE A 148 8.46 -2.80 -9.62
CA PHE A 148 9.14 -1.63 -9.11
C PHE A 148 9.44 -0.64 -10.24
N ASP A 149 8.91 0.58 -10.13
CA ASP A 149 9.18 1.66 -11.08
C ASP A 149 10.05 2.74 -10.38
N ARG A 150 11.30 2.89 -10.84
CA ARG A 150 12.24 3.92 -10.40
C ARG A 150 12.39 4.97 -11.50
N VAL A 151 12.15 6.24 -11.19
CA VAL A 151 12.04 7.28 -12.22
C VAL A 151 12.96 8.46 -11.94
N ASP A 152 13.76 8.81 -12.95
CA ASP A 152 14.69 9.95 -12.88
C ASP A 152 13.98 11.31 -12.83
N GLY A 153 14.58 12.24 -12.08
CA GLY A 153 14.18 13.64 -12.07
C GLY A 153 12.95 13.97 -11.20
N TYR A 154 12.49 13.02 -10.40
CA TYR A 154 11.39 13.22 -9.47
C TYR A 154 11.85 13.14 -8.01
N GLU A 155 11.26 14.00 -7.20
CA GLU A 155 11.39 14.05 -5.76
C GLU A 155 10.17 13.42 -5.07
N HIS A 156 10.01 13.63 -3.77
CA HIS A 156 8.83 13.22 -3.00
C HIS A 156 7.67 14.18 -3.26
N GLU A 157 6.98 14.04 -4.39
CA GLU A 157 6.05 15.04 -4.90
C GLU A 157 4.82 14.45 -5.60
N TRP A 158 3.72 15.21 -5.57
CA TRP A 158 2.46 14.84 -6.23
C TRP A 158 2.61 14.61 -7.73
N ARG A 159 3.41 15.39 -8.42
CA ARG A 159 3.67 15.24 -9.86
C ARG A 159 4.21 13.86 -10.21
N PHE A 160 5.03 13.27 -9.33
CA PHE A 160 5.52 11.91 -9.48
C PHE A 160 4.40 10.89 -9.29
N TRP A 161 3.63 11.03 -8.21
CA TRP A 161 2.54 10.10 -7.92
C TRP A 161 1.42 10.16 -8.97
N GLU A 162 1.12 11.33 -9.54
CA GLU A 162 0.20 11.50 -10.67
C GLU A 162 0.70 10.80 -11.94
N LEU A 163 2.01 10.74 -12.16
CA LEU A 163 2.62 10.00 -13.27
C LEU A 163 2.48 8.48 -13.09
N GLU A 164 2.66 7.99 -11.87
CA GLU A 164 2.71 6.54 -11.57
C GLU A 164 1.32 5.94 -11.37
N LEU A 165 0.35 6.70 -10.88
CA LEU A 165 -1.01 6.21 -10.64
C LEU A 165 -1.67 5.57 -11.87
N PRO A 166 -1.63 6.14 -13.08
CA PRO A 166 -2.15 5.47 -14.27
C PRO A 166 -1.45 4.14 -14.58
N LYS A 167 -0.14 4.05 -14.36
CA LYS A 167 0.62 2.81 -14.60
C LYS A 167 0.21 1.71 -13.62
N PHE A 168 -0.02 2.07 -12.36
CA PHE A 168 -0.58 1.17 -11.36
C PHE A 168 -1.98 0.69 -11.77
N LEU A 169 -2.88 1.59 -12.15
CA LEU A 169 -4.24 1.25 -12.58
C LEU A 169 -4.28 0.34 -13.81
N ASP A 170 -3.35 0.53 -14.76
CA ASP A 170 -3.20 -0.32 -15.94
C ASP A 170 -2.61 -1.70 -15.60
N TRP A 171 -1.77 -1.76 -14.56
CA TRP A 171 -1.13 -2.99 -14.10
C TRP A 171 -2.06 -3.86 -13.27
N LEU A 172 -3.07 -3.30 -12.59
CA LEU A 172 -3.98 -4.05 -11.72
C LEU A 172 -4.53 -5.32 -12.41
N PRO A 173 -4.52 -6.47 -11.73
CA PRO A 173 -5.01 -7.74 -12.26
C PRO A 173 -6.56 -7.81 -12.24
N ARG A 174 -7.21 -6.90 -12.94
CA ARG A 174 -8.66 -6.73 -12.93
C ARG A 174 -9.37 -7.91 -13.61
N THR A 175 -10.47 -8.34 -12.99
CA THR A 175 -11.29 -9.45 -13.46
C THR A 175 -12.56 -8.99 -14.19
N ASP A 176 -12.91 -7.69 -14.13
CA ASP A 176 -14.11 -7.15 -14.73
C ASP A 176 -14.05 -7.13 -16.27
N SER A 177 -15.23 -7.08 -16.90
CA SER A 177 -15.35 -7.07 -18.36
C SER A 177 -14.72 -5.84 -19.03
N TYR A 178 -14.45 -4.79 -18.26
CA TYR A 178 -13.83 -3.54 -18.70
C TYR A 178 -12.28 -3.57 -18.63
N ALA A 179 -11.67 -4.59 -18.02
CA ALA A 179 -10.23 -4.74 -17.92
C ALA A 179 -9.50 -4.67 -19.28
N LYS A 180 -10.18 -5.13 -20.33
CA LYS A 180 -9.65 -5.15 -21.71
C LYS A 180 -9.96 -3.89 -22.51
N MET A 181 -10.82 -3.01 -22.03
CA MET A 181 -11.25 -1.80 -22.75
C MET A 181 -10.37 -0.57 -22.48
N GLY A 182 -9.43 -0.64 -21.54
CA GLY A 182 -8.57 0.48 -21.12
C GLY A 182 -7.44 0.86 -22.07
N LYS A 183 -7.30 0.19 -23.23
CA LYS A 183 -6.29 0.57 -24.24
C LYS A 183 -6.85 1.57 -25.25
N HIS A 184 -7.56 2.58 -24.81
CA HIS A 184 -7.75 3.76 -25.63
C HIS A 184 -6.46 4.60 -25.58
N LYS A 185 -5.72 4.59 -26.70
CA LYS A 185 -4.66 5.57 -26.96
C LYS A 185 -5.30 6.97 -26.83
N MET A 186 -4.86 7.72 -25.83
CA MET A 186 -4.95 9.18 -25.88
C MET A 186 -3.90 9.70 -26.84
#